data_04111cfd30885ccf144a958184a7b6e6
#
_entry.id   04111cfd30885ccf144a958184a7b6e6
#
_cell.length_a   1.000
_cell.length_b   1.000
_cell.length_c   1.000
_cell.angle_alpha   90.00
_cell.angle_beta   90.00
_cell.angle_gamma   90.00
#
_symmetry.space_group_name_H-M   'P 1'
#
loop_
_entity.id
_entity.type
_entity.pdbx_description
1 polymer ?
#
loop_
_entity_poly.entity_id
_entity_poly.type
_entity_poly.pdbx_seq_one_letter_code
_entity_poly.pdbx_strand_id
1 'polypeptide(L)'
;MSRPAKPSLSLSACGALVVLVVLFQAPPAAGQAKPAAKPAAKPPLKIFISVDMEGITNIVHGDQTTPGTAEYADGRKWMAQDVNAAVEAALAAGATEVVVNDSHGSMRNIDPDDLHPRAVLISGSPKPLSMMQGIDASFAACLFIGYHAKAGTADAILDHTISGSVVRHIKLNGVEMPELGLNAAIAGYYGVPVALVTGDTAVCRQTGEVLGPDVATVAVKEAYGRLAAKLVPTAEARRMIADGVRTALGRLPGLKPFKPASPCRFELGYHVSAQADMGAMLLPGIERVDARTLAFVADDYIDGFRTLRALISLAPAR
;
A
#
# COMPACT_ATOMS: atom_id res chain seq x y z
N MET A 1 -84.43 -27.17 -31.80
CA MET A 1 -85.50 -27.31 -32.81
C MET A 1 -84.97 -26.80 -34.15
N SER A 2 -85.06 -27.63 -35.13
CA SER A 2 -85.11 -27.49 -36.60
C SER A 2 -83.95 -26.84 -37.36
N ARG A 3 -83.21 -27.69 -38.04
CA ARG A 3 -82.73 -27.51 -39.43
C ARG A 3 -83.98 -27.33 -40.33
N PRO A 4 -83.92 -26.93 -41.64
CA PRO A 4 -82.99 -27.25 -42.71
C PRO A 4 -82.72 -26.04 -43.66
N ALA A 5 -82.09 -26.04 -44.81
CA ALA A 5 -81.86 -26.95 -45.93
C ALA A 5 -80.86 -26.32 -46.94
N LYS A 6 -80.18 -27.13 -47.71
CA LYS A 6 -79.45 -26.77 -48.96
C LYS A 6 -80.48 -26.64 -50.15
N PRO A 7 -80.13 -25.98 -51.23
CA PRO A 7 -79.59 -26.63 -52.41
C PRO A 7 -78.55 -25.82 -53.23
N SER A 8 -77.64 -26.36 -53.83
CA SER A 8 -77.38 -27.06 -55.14
C SER A 8 -76.89 -26.14 -56.25
N LEU A 9 -75.69 -26.49 -56.75
CA LEU A 9 -75.06 -26.51 -58.07
C LEU A 9 -75.43 -25.48 -59.17
N SER A 10 -74.37 -24.87 -59.75
CA SER A 10 -74.13 -24.97 -61.21
C SER A 10 -72.66 -24.72 -61.57
N LEU A 11 -72.08 -25.61 -62.37
CA LEU A 11 -70.82 -25.52 -63.09
C LEU A 11 -70.89 -24.44 -64.16
N SER A 12 -69.83 -23.71 -64.39
CA SER A 12 -69.43 -23.31 -65.73
C SER A 12 -67.91 -23.07 -65.83
N ALA A 13 -67.42 -23.46 -66.92
CA ALA A 13 -66.02 -23.74 -67.23
C ALA A 13 -65.19 -22.53 -67.71
N CYS A 14 -63.92 -22.81 -67.75
CA CYS A 14 -62.88 -22.33 -68.67
C CYS A 14 -62.23 -20.94 -68.45
N GLY A 15 -60.95 -21.03 -68.39
CA GLY A 15 -60.02 -19.95 -68.63
C GLY A 15 -58.67 -20.13 -67.89
N ALA A 16 -57.81 -21.02 -68.43
CA ALA A 16 -56.45 -21.16 -67.92
C ALA A 16 -55.62 -19.98 -68.38
N LEU A 17 -55.28 -19.08 -67.44
CA LEU A 17 -54.27 -18.03 -67.62
C LEU A 17 -52.99 -18.50 -66.96
N VAL A 18 -51.98 -18.90 -67.74
CA VAL A 18 -50.63 -19.20 -67.26
C VAL A 18 -49.91 -17.86 -66.95
N VAL A 19 -49.80 -17.50 -65.67
CA VAL A 19 -48.96 -16.41 -65.23
C VAL A 19 -47.59 -16.94 -64.94
N LEU A 20 -46.62 -16.60 -65.78
CA LEU A 20 -45.19 -16.88 -65.55
C LEU A 20 -44.68 -15.97 -64.45
N VAL A 21 -44.52 -16.49 -63.20
CA VAL A 21 -43.91 -15.80 -62.07
C VAL A 21 -42.40 -15.93 -62.22
N VAL A 22 -41.74 -14.84 -62.67
CA VAL A 22 -40.27 -14.73 -62.64
C VAL A 22 -39.89 -14.36 -61.25
N LEU A 23 -39.38 -15.34 -60.48
CA LEU A 23 -38.79 -15.12 -59.20
C LEU A 23 -37.43 -14.39 -59.35
N PHE A 24 -37.40 -13.08 -59.11
CA PHE A 24 -36.15 -12.36 -58.89
C PHE A 24 -35.57 -12.78 -57.54
N GLN A 25 -34.52 -13.59 -57.54
CA GLN A 25 -33.71 -13.85 -56.36
C GLN A 25 -32.90 -12.60 -56.04
N ALA A 26 -33.22 -11.94 -54.93
CA ALA A 26 -32.41 -10.86 -54.40
C ALA A 26 -31.03 -11.41 -53.97
N PRO A 27 -29.91 -10.69 -54.21
CA PRO A 27 -28.60 -11.12 -53.77
C PRO A 27 -28.55 -11.19 -52.23
N PRO A 28 -27.78 -12.14 -51.64
CA PRO A 28 -27.66 -12.25 -50.20
C PRO A 28 -27.12 -10.93 -49.62
N ALA A 29 -27.84 -10.40 -48.63
CA ALA A 29 -27.41 -9.21 -47.92
C ALA A 29 -26.00 -9.41 -47.38
N ALA A 30 -25.06 -8.55 -47.77
CA ALA A 30 -23.71 -8.55 -47.24
C ALA A 30 -23.79 -8.48 -45.73
N GLY A 31 -23.29 -9.50 -45.03
CA GLY A 31 -23.29 -9.56 -43.60
C GLY A 31 -22.61 -8.33 -43.03
N GLN A 32 -23.35 -7.52 -42.26
CA GLN A 32 -22.76 -6.40 -41.51
C GLN A 32 -21.74 -6.98 -40.56
N ALA A 33 -20.47 -6.67 -40.80
CA ALA A 33 -19.37 -6.98 -39.86
C ALA A 33 -19.73 -6.44 -38.49
N LYS A 34 -19.82 -7.32 -37.50
CA LYS A 34 -20.02 -6.96 -36.09
C LYS A 34 -18.94 -5.95 -35.70
N PRO A 35 -19.29 -4.77 -35.14
CA PRO A 35 -18.28 -3.81 -34.74
C PRO A 35 -17.24 -4.50 -33.82
N ALA A 36 -15.96 -4.33 -34.11
CA ALA A 36 -14.90 -4.86 -33.30
C ALA A 36 -15.10 -4.34 -31.86
N ALA A 37 -15.16 -5.25 -30.90
CA ALA A 37 -15.30 -4.91 -29.49
C ALA A 37 -14.15 -3.94 -29.12
N LYS A 38 -14.52 -2.78 -28.57
CA LYS A 38 -13.55 -1.80 -28.07
C LYS A 38 -12.64 -2.52 -27.08
N PRO A 39 -11.29 -2.39 -27.17
CA PRO A 39 -10.41 -3.04 -26.21
C PRO A 39 -10.87 -2.70 -24.79
N ALA A 40 -11.00 -3.69 -23.91
CA ALA A 40 -11.33 -3.47 -22.52
C ALA A 40 -10.31 -2.48 -21.94
N ALA A 41 -10.79 -1.40 -21.30
CA ALA A 41 -9.92 -0.44 -20.66
C ALA A 41 -9.06 -1.19 -19.63
N LYS A 42 -7.75 -0.93 -19.64
CA LYS A 42 -6.86 -1.49 -18.61
C LYS A 42 -7.42 -1.11 -17.23
N PRO A 43 -7.40 -2.02 -16.23
CA PRO A 43 -7.83 -1.68 -14.89
C PRO A 43 -7.03 -0.48 -14.37
N PRO A 44 -7.63 0.39 -13.55
CA PRO A 44 -6.95 1.55 -13.02
C PRO A 44 -5.73 1.11 -12.20
N LEU A 45 -4.58 1.73 -12.44
CA LEU A 45 -3.36 1.50 -11.68
C LEU A 45 -3.32 2.51 -10.52
N LYS A 46 -3.79 2.08 -9.34
CA LYS A 46 -3.78 2.90 -8.11
C LYS A 46 -2.58 2.54 -7.27
N ILE A 47 -1.81 3.53 -6.85
CA ILE A 47 -0.59 3.36 -6.06
C ILE A 47 -0.77 4.02 -4.70
N PHE A 48 -0.50 3.27 -3.64
CA PHE A 48 -0.44 3.76 -2.27
C PHE A 48 1.01 4.04 -1.89
N ILE A 49 1.29 5.21 -1.31
CA ILE A 49 2.60 5.57 -0.77
C ILE A 49 2.46 5.83 0.72
N SER A 50 3.16 5.05 1.55
CA SER A 50 3.38 5.38 2.95
C SER A 50 4.76 6.02 3.06
N VAL A 51 4.83 7.24 3.60
CA VAL A 51 6.08 7.97 3.67
C VAL A 51 6.46 8.29 5.10
N ASP A 52 7.70 7.95 5.47
CA ASP A 52 8.32 8.22 6.76
C ASP A 52 9.48 9.22 6.61
N MET A 53 10.08 9.72 7.70
CA MET A 53 11.10 10.75 7.58
C MET A 53 12.53 10.24 7.73
N GLU A 54 12.79 9.29 8.58
CA GLU A 54 14.14 8.87 8.95
C GLU A 54 14.97 8.36 7.77
N GLY A 55 14.31 7.67 6.84
CA GLY A 55 14.94 7.15 5.63
C GLY A 55 15.01 8.13 4.45
N ILE A 56 14.48 9.35 4.58
CA ILE A 56 14.49 10.39 3.54
C ILE A 56 15.92 10.85 3.24
N THR A 57 16.18 11.18 1.99
CA THR A 57 17.44 11.79 1.52
C THR A 57 17.86 12.95 2.43
N ASN A 58 19.14 13.02 2.80
CA ASN A 58 19.78 14.01 3.68
C ASN A 58 19.44 13.93 5.18
N ILE A 59 18.46 13.14 5.61
CA ILE A 59 18.12 12.98 7.03
C ILE A 59 19.15 12.06 7.70
N VAL A 60 19.78 12.56 8.79
CA VAL A 60 20.73 11.81 9.62
C VAL A 60 20.53 12.04 11.12
N HIS A 61 19.76 13.06 11.52
CA HIS A 61 19.60 13.47 12.92
C HIS A 61 18.13 13.71 13.29
N GLY A 62 17.78 13.48 14.56
CA GLY A 62 16.42 13.69 15.07
C GLY A 62 15.91 15.13 14.95
N ASP A 63 16.80 16.13 14.96
CA ASP A 63 16.42 17.53 14.78
C ASP A 63 15.84 17.81 13.38
N GLN A 64 16.15 16.96 12.42
CA GLN A 64 15.62 17.05 11.05
C GLN A 64 14.21 16.43 10.93
N THR A 65 13.79 15.68 11.94
CA THR A 65 12.49 14.96 11.96
C THR A 65 11.54 15.42 13.06
N THR A 66 12.02 16.27 14.00
CA THR A 66 11.26 16.67 15.19
C THR A 66 10.65 18.06 15.02
N PRO A 67 9.31 18.21 15.10
CA PRO A 67 8.67 19.52 15.07
C PRO A 67 9.21 20.49 16.12
N GLY A 68 9.49 21.73 15.70
CA GLY A 68 9.98 22.80 16.58
C GLY A 68 11.51 22.92 16.65
N THR A 69 12.26 22.02 16.06
CA THR A 69 13.70 22.14 15.89
C THR A 69 14.06 22.99 14.67
N ALA A 70 15.29 23.54 14.65
CA ALA A 70 15.72 24.44 13.58
C ALA A 70 15.79 23.74 12.19
N GLU A 71 16.15 22.45 12.15
CA GLU A 71 16.39 21.71 10.91
C GLU A 71 15.11 21.01 10.37
N TYR A 72 14.03 20.98 11.15
CA TYR A 72 12.81 20.29 10.76
C TYR A 72 12.16 20.84 9.48
N ALA A 73 12.26 22.15 9.26
CA ALA A 73 11.73 22.76 8.04
C ALA A 73 12.40 22.23 6.77
N ASP A 74 13.70 21.95 6.82
CA ASP A 74 14.44 21.34 5.71
C ASP A 74 14.07 19.86 5.55
N GLY A 75 13.97 19.12 6.67
CA GLY A 75 13.53 17.72 6.65
C GLY A 75 12.18 17.52 5.98
N ARG A 76 11.20 18.38 6.26
CA ARG A 76 9.88 18.36 5.60
C ARG A 76 9.96 18.57 4.09
N LYS A 77 10.80 19.53 3.65
CA LYS A 77 10.99 19.78 2.21
C LYS A 77 11.64 18.60 1.51
N TRP A 78 12.67 17.98 2.13
CA TRP A 78 13.30 16.79 1.55
C TRP A 78 12.31 15.64 1.45
N MET A 79 11.47 15.44 2.48
CA MET A 79 10.41 14.43 2.47
C MET A 79 9.44 14.64 1.30
N ALA A 80 8.90 15.85 1.14
CA ALA A 80 8.01 16.18 0.02
C ALA A 80 8.68 15.94 -1.34
N GLN A 81 9.95 16.30 -1.48
CA GLN A 81 10.69 16.16 -2.73
C GLN A 81 10.99 14.69 -3.09
N ASP A 82 11.32 13.83 -2.13
CA ASP A 82 11.50 12.40 -2.35
C ASP A 82 10.17 11.73 -2.74
N VAL A 83 9.09 12.11 -2.06
CA VAL A 83 7.73 11.65 -2.39
C VAL A 83 7.33 12.11 -3.80
N ASN A 84 7.59 13.36 -4.15
CA ASN A 84 7.26 13.89 -5.48
C ASN A 84 8.00 13.12 -6.58
N ALA A 85 9.27 12.77 -6.38
CA ALA A 85 10.01 11.94 -7.31
C ALA A 85 9.35 10.56 -7.51
N ALA A 86 8.83 9.96 -6.42
CA ALA A 86 8.09 8.70 -6.50
C ALA A 86 6.72 8.87 -7.19
N VAL A 87 5.97 9.93 -6.88
CA VAL A 87 4.67 10.25 -7.49
C VAL A 87 4.80 10.47 -8.99
N GLU A 88 5.75 11.31 -9.41
CA GLU A 88 6.01 11.59 -10.84
C GLU A 88 6.35 10.31 -11.60
N ALA A 89 7.23 9.48 -11.03
CA ALA A 89 7.61 8.21 -11.65
C ALA A 89 6.43 7.23 -11.74
N ALA A 90 5.58 7.15 -10.71
CA ALA A 90 4.38 6.31 -10.74
C ALA A 90 3.37 6.77 -11.80
N LEU A 91 3.13 8.09 -11.89
CA LEU A 91 2.26 8.68 -12.90
C LEU A 91 2.80 8.47 -14.33
N ALA A 92 4.11 8.62 -14.53
CA ALA A 92 4.77 8.34 -15.80
C ALA A 92 4.71 6.85 -16.18
N ALA A 93 4.69 5.95 -15.20
CA ALA A 93 4.49 4.51 -15.40
C ALA A 93 3.01 4.12 -15.64
N GLY A 94 2.09 5.09 -15.65
CA GLY A 94 0.67 4.89 -15.96
C GLY A 94 -0.25 4.80 -14.75
N ALA A 95 0.22 5.19 -13.56
CA ALA A 95 -0.66 5.30 -12.40
C ALA A 95 -1.80 6.31 -12.67
N THR A 96 -3.02 5.88 -12.39
CA THR A 96 -4.24 6.69 -12.57
C THR A 96 -4.57 7.47 -11.32
N GLU A 97 -4.16 6.97 -10.16
CA GLU A 97 -4.34 7.57 -8.84
C GLU A 97 -3.11 7.27 -7.97
N VAL A 98 -2.63 8.26 -7.25
CA VAL A 98 -1.57 8.09 -6.25
C VAL A 98 -2.06 8.71 -4.94
N VAL A 99 -2.09 7.89 -3.89
CA VAL A 99 -2.46 8.33 -2.54
C VAL A 99 -1.21 8.27 -1.67
N VAL A 100 -0.89 9.38 -1.03
CA VAL A 100 0.24 9.55 -0.11
C VAL A 100 -0.28 9.64 1.31
N ASN A 101 0.17 8.75 2.18
CA ASN A 101 -0.11 8.80 3.61
C ASN A 101 1.14 9.28 4.34
N ASP A 102 1.07 10.46 4.94
CA ASP A 102 2.10 10.97 5.85
C ASP A 102 2.14 10.08 7.09
N SER A 103 3.29 9.49 7.36
CA SER A 103 3.43 8.38 8.31
C SER A 103 4.36 8.67 9.48
N HIS A 104 5.07 9.80 9.49
CA HIS A 104 6.05 10.13 10.53
C HIS A 104 5.43 10.90 11.70
N GLY A 105 5.66 10.46 12.92
CA GLY A 105 5.37 11.19 14.15
C GLY A 105 3.94 11.69 14.25
N SER A 106 3.73 13.02 14.12
CA SER A 106 2.40 13.64 14.12
C SER A 106 1.60 13.41 12.84
N MET A 107 2.24 12.85 11.81
CA MET A 107 1.67 12.60 10.49
C MET A 107 1.14 13.87 9.80
N ARG A 108 1.81 15.01 10.01
CA ARG A 108 1.53 16.35 9.45
C ARG A 108 2.79 17.02 8.94
N ASN A 109 3.70 16.22 8.38
CA ASN A 109 5.01 16.69 7.97
C ASN A 109 4.99 17.27 6.55
N ILE A 110 4.21 16.68 5.65
CA ILE A 110 4.08 17.17 4.28
C ILE A 110 3.15 18.38 4.27
N ASP A 111 3.64 19.50 3.72
CA ASP A 111 2.79 20.62 3.36
C ASP A 111 2.03 20.27 2.08
N PRO A 112 0.69 20.41 2.05
CA PRO A 112 -0.08 20.12 0.84
C PRO A 112 0.38 20.91 -0.39
N ASP A 113 0.88 22.13 -0.19
CA ASP A 113 1.36 22.99 -1.28
C ASP A 113 2.71 22.52 -1.85
N ASP A 114 3.49 21.76 -1.07
CA ASP A 114 4.75 21.14 -1.49
C ASP A 114 4.55 19.78 -2.17
N LEU A 115 3.38 19.17 -2.04
CA LEU A 115 3.09 17.86 -2.64
C LEU A 115 2.69 18.00 -4.11
N HIS A 116 3.06 17.00 -4.92
CA HIS A 116 2.67 16.94 -6.33
C HIS A 116 1.14 17.08 -6.49
N PRO A 117 0.63 17.99 -7.36
CA PRO A 117 -0.79 18.38 -7.41
C PRO A 117 -1.75 17.27 -7.85
N ARG A 118 -1.24 16.14 -8.35
CA ARG A 118 -2.04 14.96 -8.71
C ARG A 118 -2.05 13.88 -7.63
N ALA A 119 -1.34 14.08 -6.52
CA ALA A 119 -1.35 13.14 -5.40
C ALA A 119 -2.41 13.55 -4.37
N VAL A 120 -3.12 12.55 -3.83
CA VAL A 120 -4.04 12.75 -2.70
C VAL A 120 -3.25 12.56 -1.41
N LEU A 121 -3.34 13.50 -0.47
CA LEU A 121 -2.65 13.44 0.82
C LEU A 121 -3.60 12.96 1.93
N ILE A 122 -3.15 11.96 2.69
CA ILE A 122 -3.74 11.58 3.99
C ILE A 122 -2.81 12.09 5.08
N SER A 123 -3.29 13.02 5.89
CA SER A 123 -2.51 13.71 6.91
C SER A 123 -3.17 13.62 8.27
N GLY A 124 -2.36 13.74 9.32
CA GLY A 124 -2.80 13.80 10.71
C GLY A 124 -2.81 12.47 11.45
N SER A 125 -2.90 12.56 12.76
CA SER A 125 -2.97 11.45 13.73
C SER A 125 -3.95 11.81 14.84
N PRO A 126 -4.68 10.82 15.45
CA PRO A 126 -4.60 9.38 15.21
C PRO A 126 -5.33 8.92 13.95
N LYS A 127 -4.85 7.83 13.35
CA LYS A 127 -5.48 7.14 12.23
C LYS A 127 -5.64 5.64 12.57
N PRO A 128 -6.79 5.00 12.30
CA PRO A 128 -7.05 3.59 12.68
C PRO A 128 -6.00 2.59 12.17
N LEU A 129 -5.48 2.79 10.95
CA LEU A 129 -4.41 1.97 10.37
C LEU A 129 -3.05 2.69 10.39
N SER A 130 -2.92 3.79 11.17
CA SER A 130 -1.66 4.52 11.32
C SER A 130 -1.01 4.85 9.98
N MET A 131 0.22 4.40 9.74
CA MET A 131 1.03 4.60 8.53
C MET A 131 0.38 4.01 7.25
N MET A 132 -0.64 3.18 7.38
CA MET A 132 -1.32 2.52 6.27
C MET A 132 -2.77 2.97 6.09
N GLN A 133 -3.18 4.05 6.76
CA GLN A 133 -4.55 4.56 6.63
C GLN A 133 -4.88 4.96 5.21
N GLY A 134 -6.00 4.45 4.70
CA GLY A 134 -6.49 4.70 3.35
C GLY A 134 -6.17 3.61 2.33
N ILE A 135 -5.35 2.61 2.70
CA ILE A 135 -5.13 1.45 1.84
C ILE A 135 -6.36 0.55 1.81
N ASP A 136 -6.68 0.02 0.63
CA ASP A 136 -7.72 -0.98 0.41
C ASP A 136 -7.38 -1.88 -0.80
N ALA A 137 -8.23 -2.85 -1.08
CA ALA A 137 -8.02 -3.84 -2.15
C ALA A 137 -8.07 -3.25 -3.58
N SER A 138 -8.37 -1.96 -3.76
CA SER A 138 -8.37 -1.31 -5.07
C SER A 138 -6.96 -0.88 -5.51
N PHE A 139 -5.99 -0.84 -4.59
CA PHE A 139 -4.61 -0.50 -4.92
C PHE A 139 -3.87 -1.66 -5.59
N ALA A 140 -3.10 -1.34 -6.61
CA ALA A 140 -2.27 -2.33 -7.32
C ALA A 140 -0.95 -2.61 -6.61
N ALA A 141 -0.41 -1.62 -5.90
CA ALA A 141 0.82 -1.73 -5.13
C ALA A 141 0.92 -0.67 -4.03
N CYS A 142 1.79 -0.97 -3.05
CA CYS A 142 2.23 -0.06 -2.01
C CYS A 142 3.73 0.25 -2.17
N LEU A 143 4.13 1.51 -1.97
CA LEU A 143 5.50 1.97 -1.91
C LEU A 143 5.78 2.53 -0.51
N PHE A 144 6.91 2.16 0.09
CA PHE A 144 7.41 2.68 1.36
C PHE A 144 8.57 3.63 1.08
N ILE A 145 8.35 4.91 1.28
CA ILE A 145 9.35 5.96 1.00
C ILE A 145 9.89 6.49 2.33
N GLY A 146 11.21 6.55 2.47
CA GLY A 146 11.85 7.12 3.65
C GLY A 146 11.75 6.27 4.91
N TYR A 147 11.60 4.96 4.78
CA TYR A 147 11.56 4.02 5.91
C TYR A 147 12.94 3.78 6.51
N HIS A 148 12.98 3.26 7.72
CA HIS A 148 14.18 3.00 8.53
C HIS A 148 14.19 1.56 9.07
N ALA A 149 15.34 1.15 9.62
CA ALA A 149 15.50 -0.17 10.21
C ALA A 149 14.83 -0.27 11.59
N LYS A 150 14.52 -1.50 12.02
CA LYS A 150 13.92 -1.78 13.34
C LYS A 150 14.81 -1.36 14.49
N ALA A 151 14.20 -1.17 15.64
CA ALA A 151 14.89 -0.85 16.91
C ALA A 151 16.04 -1.82 17.18
N GLY A 152 17.20 -1.27 17.61
CA GLY A 152 18.39 -2.05 17.96
C GLY A 152 19.23 -2.51 16.76
N THR A 153 19.03 -1.94 15.58
CA THR A 153 19.84 -2.23 14.40
C THR A 153 21.13 -1.41 14.44
N ALA A 154 22.27 -2.07 14.39
CA ALA A 154 23.56 -1.42 14.20
C ALA A 154 23.67 -0.79 12.81
N ASP A 155 24.43 0.30 12.69
CA ASP A 155 24.68 1.01 11.44
C ASP A 155 23.38 1.31 10.65
N ALA A 156 22.41 1.91 11.37
CA ALA A 156 21.11 2.31 10.84
C ALA A 156 20.74 3.70 11.36
N ILE A 157 20.29 4.57 10.47
CA ILE A 157 19.89 5.93 10.83
C ILE A 157 18.58 5.92 11.61
N LEU A 158 18.62 6.53 12.81
CA LEU A 158 17.45 6.76 13.68
C LEU A 158 16.62 5.51 13.95
N ASP A 159 17.27 4.34 14.03
CA ASP A 159 16.64 3.04 14.22
C ASP A 159 15.65 3.03 15.38
N HIS A 160 14.43 2.58 15.14
CA HIS A 160 13.39 2.37 16.14
C HIS A 160 12.25 1.52 15.56
N THR A 161 11.18 1.30 16.33
CA THR A 161 9.96 0.67 15.81
C THR A 161 8.76 1.36 16.46
N ILE A 162 7.99 2.14 15.72
CA ILE A 162 6.78 2.90 16.09
C ILE A 162 7.04 3.99 17.16
N SER A 163 7.76 3.68 18.21
CA SER A 163 8.06 4.62 19.29
C SER A 163 9.43 4.32 19.90
N GLY A 164 10.40 5.15 19.59
CA GLY A 164 11.76 5.00 20.12
C GLY A 164 11.88 5.14 21.65
N SER A 165 10.88 5.73 22.33
CA SER A 165 10.86 5.85 23.79
C SER A 165 10.13 4.72 24.51
N VAL A 166 9.32 3.94 23.79
CA VAL A 166 8.47 2.87 24.37
C VAL A 166 8.91 1.49 23.93
N VAL A 167 9.12 1.31 22.64
CA VAL A 167 9.29 0.00 22.01
C VAL A 167 10.75 -0.40 21.94
N ARG A 168 11.08 -1.50 22.60
CA ARG A 168 12.39 -2.17 22.49
C ARG A 168 12.44 -3.12 21.31
N HIS A 169 11.38 -3.92 21.11
CA HIS A 169 11.18 -4.79 19.96
C HIS A 169 9.70 -5.12 19.79
N ILE A 170 9.31 -5.46 18.57
CA ILE A 170 8.02 -6.09 18.26
C ILE A 170 8.31 -7.39 17.52
N LYS A 171 7.68 -8.50 17.96
CA LYS A 171 7.72 -9.76 17.23
C LYS A 171 6.33 -10.11 16.72
N LEU A 172 6.29 -10.62 15.51
CA LEU A 172 5.13 -11.23 14.89
C LEU A 172 5.44 -12.70 14.60
N ASN A 173 4.70 -13.61 15.23
CA ASN A 173 4.95 -15.06 15.13
C ASN A 173 6.41 -15.44 15.44
N GLY A 174 7.01 -14.80 16.46
CA GLY A 174 8.38 -15.06 16.91
C GLY A 174 9.48 -14.33 16.14
N VAL A 175 9.15 -13.65 15.02
CA VAL A 175 10.13 -12.90 14.20
C VAL A 175 10.07 -11.42 14.55
N GLU A 176 11.22 -10.81 14.86
CA GLU A 176 11.29 -9.36 15.09
C GLU A 176 11.01 -8.58 13.82
N MET A 177 10.05 -7.66 13.90
CA MET A 177 9.56 -6.89 12.76
C MET A 177 10.03 -5.43 12.80
N PRO A 178 10.57 -4.92 11.69
CA PRO A 178 10.60 -3.49 11.42
C PRO A 178 9.19 -2.97 11.13
N GLU A 179 9.00 -1.67 11.12
CA GLU A 179 7.73 -1.04 10.73
C GLU A 179 7.29 -1.46 9.32
N LEU A 180 8.26 -1.58 8.40
CA LEU A 180 7.97 -2.07 7.05
C LEU A 180 7.28 -3.44 7.05
N GLY A 181 7.67 -4.36 7.95
CA GLY A 181 7.06 -5.69 8.05
C GLY A 181 5.63 -5.63 8.60
N LEU A 182 5.41 -4.81 9.64
CA LEU A 182 4.08 -4.59 10.21
C LEU A 182 3.13 -3.94 9.18
N ASN A 183 3.61 -2.95 8.45
CA ASN A 183 2.85 -2.23 7.44
C ASN A 183 2.62 -3.08 6.18
N ALA A 184 3.60 -3.87 5.78
CA ALA A 184 3.45 -4.84 4.68
C ALA A 184 2.38 -5.89 4.97
N ALA A 185 2.24 -6.31 6.23
CA ALA A 185 1.17 -7.23 6.64
C ALA A 185 -0.22 -6.55 6.56
N ILE A 186 -0.34 -5.25 6.84
CA ILE A 186 -1.59 -4.48 6.59
C ILE A 186 -1.87 -4.44 5.07
N ALA A 187 -0.89 -4.10 4.25
CA ALA A 187 -1.05 -4.12 2.80
C ALA A 187 -1.46 -5.52 2.30
N GLY A 188 -0.80 -6.55 2.81
CA GLY A 188 -1.09 -7.95 2.49
C GLY A 188 -2.48 -8.42 2.93
N TYR A 189 -3.01 -7.88 4.03
CA TYR A 189 -4.40 -8.13 4.46
C TYR A 189 -5.40 -7.72 3.37
N TYR A 190 -5.18 -6.59 2.72
CA TYR A 190 -5.98 -6.12 1.57
C TYR A 190 -5.56 -6.74 0.22
N GLY A 191 -4.59 -7.63 0.22
CA GLY A 191 -4.11 -8.25 -1.03
C GLY A 191 -3.17 -7.38 -1.85
N VAL A 192 -2.64 -6.29 -1.28
CA VAL A 192 -1.76 -5.32 -1.96
C VAL A 192 -0.29 -5.66 -1.70
N PRO A 193 0.54 -5.88 -2.73
CA PRO A 193 1.97 -6.12 -2.54
C PRO A 193 2.72 -4.81 -2.24
N VAL A 194 3.76 -4.89 -1.42
CA VAL A 194 4.79 -3.84 -1.34
C VAL A 194 5.71 -4.02 -2.54
N ALA A 195 5.90 -2.96 -3.32
CA ALA A 195 6.69 -3.02 -4.54
C ALA A 195 8.07 -2.36 -4.40
N LEU A 196 8.20 -1.33 -3.53
CA LEU A 196 9.44 -0.59 -3.29
C LEU A 196 9.55 -0.19 -1.83
N VAL A 197 10.77 -0.23 -1.30
CA VAL A 197 11.16 0.39 -0.03
C VAL A 197 12.39 1.27 -0.26
N THR A 198 12.37 2.50 0.24
CA THR A 198 13.53 3.41 0.19
C THR A 198 13.95 3.82 1.61
N GLY A 199 15.25 4.02 1.83
CA GLY A 199 15.81 4.43 3.11
C GLY A 199 17.32 4.31 3.14
N ASP A 200 17.88 3.86 4.25
CA ASP A 200 19.30 3.52 4.34
C ASP A 200 19.61 2.07 3.90
N THR A 201 20.89 1.70 3.86
CA THR A 201 21.28 0.32 3.52
C THR A 201 20.74 -0.72 4.48
N ALA A 202 20.52 -0.37 5.77
CA ALA A 202 20.03 -1.29 6.77
C ALA A 202 18.56 -1.67 6.53
N VAL A 203 17.67 -0.71 6.27
CA VAL A 203 16.27 -0.98 5.96
C VAL A 203 16.13 -1.73 4.62
N CYS A 204 16.97 -1.42 3.63
CA CYS A 204 16.99 -2.15 2.36
C CYS A 204 17.33 -3.63 2.56
N ARG A 205 18.31 -3.95 3.42
CA ARG A 205 18.63 -5.33 3.79
C ARG A 205 17.45 -6.01 4.51
N GLN A 206 16.87 -5.35 5.52
CA GLN A 206 15.72 -5.90 6.24
C GLN A 206 14.49 -6.09 5.33
N THR A 207 14.33 -5.29 4.28
CA THR A 207 13.30 -5.53 3.27
C THR A 207 13.48 -6.90 2.61
N GLY A 208 14.69 -7.23 2.19
CA GLY A 208 14.98 -8.55 1.61
C GLY A 208 14.75 -9.70 2.59
N GLU A 209 15.11 -9.51 3.87
CA GLU A 209 14.93 -10.51 4.94
C GLU A 209 13.45 -10.78 5.25
N VAL A 210 12.59 -9.74 5.23
CA VAL A 210 11.18 -9.83 5.63
C VAL A 210 10.25 -10.11 4.46
N LEU A 211 10.45 -9.41 3.32
CA LEU A 211 9.54 -9.42 2.19
C LEU A 211 10.07 -10.25 1.00
N GLY A 212 11.33 -10.64 1.07
CA GLY A 212 12.00 -11.39 0.00
C GLY A 212 12.68 -10.49 -1.05
N PRO A 213 13.45 -11.12 -1.97
CA PRO A 213 14.32 -10.41 -2.92
C PRO A 213 13.58 -9.75 -4.09
N ASP A 214 12.29 -10.03 -4.27
CA ASP A 214 11.52 -9.51 -5.39
C ASP A 214 11.09 -8.05 -5.18
N VAL A 215 11.03 -7.59 -3.92
CA VAL A 215 10.71 -6.19 -3.58
C VAL A 215 11.89 -5.30 -3.92
N ALA A 216 11.65 -4.27 -4.73
CA ALA A 216 12.70 -3.31 -5.08
C ALA A 216 13.14 -2.50 -3.85
N THR A 217 14.42 -2.16 -3.76
CA THR A 217 14.96 -1.31 -2.70
C THR A 217 15.82 -0.20 -3.27
N VAL A 218 15.81 0.98 -2.61
CA VAL A 218 16.68 2.10 -2.96
C VAL A 218 17.33 2.65 -1.69
N ALA A 219 18.64 2.45 -1.55
CA ALA A 219 19.41 3.03 -0.47
C ALA A 219 19.88 4.43 -0.87
N VAL A 220 19.34 5.47 -0.21
CA VAL A 220 19.74 6.88 -0.43
C VAL A 220 20.86 7.33 0.49
N LYS A 221 21.28 6.46 1.41
CA LYS A 221 22.40 6.66 2.34
C LYS A 221 22.91 5.35 2.91
N GLU A 222 24.14 5.38 3.41
CA GLU A 222 24.81 4.30 4.13
C GLU A 222 25.16 4.80 5.53
N ALA A 223 24.59 4.17 6.57
CA ALA A 223 24.82 4.58 7.95
C ALA A 223 26.18 4.14 8.46
N TYR A 224 26.86 5.01 9.25
CA TYR A 224 28.04 4.71 10.05
C TYR A 224 27.72 4.56 11.55
N GLY A 225 26.46 4.55 11.87
CA GLY A 225 25.87 4.52 13.19
C GLY A 225 24.51 5.22 13.15
N ARG A 226 23.92 5.44 14.34
CA ARG A 226 22.56 5.99 14.45
C ARG A 226 22.39 7.41 13.91
N LEU A 227 23.44 8.25 13.98
CA LEU A 227 23.36 9.70 13.73
C LEU A 227 24.40 10.19 12.71
N ALA A 228 24.98 9.29 11.94
CA ALA A 228 25.97 9.64 10.92
C ALA A 228 25.84 8.71 9.71
N ALA A 229 25.88 9.27 8.51
CA ALA A 229 25.79 8.51 7.29
C ALA A 229 26.61 9.15 6.16
N LYS A 230 27.00 8.31 5.21
CA LYS A 230 27.42 8.71 3.88
C LYS A 230 26.16 8.90 3.02
N LEU A 231 25.94 10.11 2.56
CA LEU A 231 24.77 10.48 1.77
C LEU A 231 25.03 10.30 0.28
N VAL A 232 24.04 9.79 -0.44
CA VAL A 232 24.00 9.90 -1.90
C VAL A 232 23.71 11.36 -2.26
N PRO A 233 24.38 11.95 -3.29
CA PRO A 233 24.05 13.30 -3.73
C PRO A 233 22.56 13.47 -4.00
N THR A 234 21.95 14.54 -3.49
CA THR A 234 20.49 14.72 -3.42
C THR A 234 19.76 14.49 -4.75
N ALA A 235 20.29 15.06 -5.86
CA ALA A 235 19.67 14.90 -7.18
C ALA A 235 19.75 13.42 -7.66
N GLU A 236 20.85 12.74 -7.35
CA GLU A 236 21.04 11.33 -7.68
C GLU A 236 20.10 10.43 -6.86
N ALA A 237 19.96 10.69 -5.56
CA ALA A 237 19.05 9.93 -4.70
C ALA A 237 17.61 9.97 -5.24
N ARG A 238 17.11 11.14 -5.63
CA ARG A 238 15.78 11.28 -6.22
C ARG A 238 15.65 10.60 -7.58
N ARG A 239 16.71 10.64 -8.41
CA ARG A 239 16.74 9.87 -9.65
C ARG A 239 16.66 8.37 -9.35
N MET A 240 17.42 7.87 -8.36
CA MET A 240 17.38 6.47 -7.93
C MET A 240 15.98 6.07 -7.43
N ILE A 241 15.30 6.93 -6.66
CA ILE A 241 13.92 6.70 -6.21
C ILE A 241 12.99 6.56 -7.43
N ALA A 242 13.05 7.49 -8.39
CA ALA A 242 12.24 7.43 -9.58
C ALA A 242 12.51 6.17 -10.44
N ASP A 243 13.77 5.77 -10.60
CA ASP A 243 14.16 4.55 -11.29
C ASP A 243 13.69 3.30 -10.55
N GLY A 244 13.77 3.31 -9.21
CA GLY A 244 13.25 2.27 -8.34
C GLY A 244 11.74 2.06 -8.51
N VAL A 245 10.97 3.15 -8.54
CA VAL A 245 9.52 3.10 -8.80
C VAL A 245 9.23 2.50 -10.17
N ARG A 246 9.91 2.95 -11.24
CA ARG A 246 9.71 2.38 -12.58
C ARG A 246 10.01 0.89 -12.61
N THR A 247 11.10 0.47 -11.99
CA THR A 247 11.51 -0.94 -11.89
C THR A 247 10.47 -1.76 -11.12
N ALA A 248 10.03 -1.26 -9.96
CA ALA A 248 9.04 -1.91 -9.10
C ALA A 248 7.70 -2.11 -9.83
N LEU A 249 7.19 -1.07 -10.48
CA LEU A 249 5.91 -1.13 -11.20
C LEU A 249 6.00 -2.03 -12.44
N GLY A 250 7.17 -2.14 -13.08
CA GLY A 250 7.40 -3.10 -14.16
C GLY A 250 7.38 -4.56 -13.72
N ARG A 251 7.55 -4.83 -12.43
CA ARG A 251 7.58 -6.19 -11.85
C ARG A 251 6.29 -6.59 -11.13
N LEU A 252 5.27 -5.71 -11.08
CA LEU A 252 4.01 -5.95 -10.34
C LEU A 252 3.39 -7.33 -10.56
N PRO A 253 3.31 -7.90 -11.77
CA PRO A 253 2.66 -9.20 -11.97
C PRO A 253 3.33 -10.37 -11.20
N GLY A 254 4.59 -10.20 -10.79
CA GLY A 254 5.34 -11.22 -10.04
C GLY A 254 5.31 -11.04 -8.52
N LEU A 255 4.90 -9.87 -8.04
CA LEU A 255 4.93 -9.55 -6.61
C LEU A 255 3.78 -10.20 -5.84
N LYS A 256 4.10 -10.70 -4.65
CA LYS A 256 3.11 -11.32 -3.75
C LYS A 256 2.90 -10.43 -2.52
N PRO A 257 1.64 -10.25 -2.10
CA PRO A 257 1.36 -9.60 -0.82
C PRO A 257 1.96 -10.39 0.35
N PHE A 258 2.59 -9.68 1.29
CA PHE A 258 3.11 -10.29 2.50
C PHE A 258 1.96 -10.59 3.47
N LYS A 259 1.74 -11.88 3.75
CA LYS A 259 0.68 -12.35 4.67
C LYS A 259 1.29 -13.21 5.77
N PRO A 260 1.33 -12.71 7.02
CA PRO A 260 1.75 -13.55 8.14
C PRO A 260 0.76 -14.70 8.35
N ALA A 261 1.26 -15.81 8.90
CA ALA A 261 0.40 -16.93 9.26
C ALA A 261 -0.60 -16.50 10.35
N SER A 262 -1.87 -16.92 10.22
CA SER A 262 -2.92 -16.73 11.22
C SER A 262 -3.12 -18.05 12.00
N PRO A 263 -3.41 -17.98 13.33
CA PRO A 263 -3.49 -16.77 14.13
C PRO A 263 -2.13 -16.10 14.32
N CYS A 264 -2.14 -14.77 14.49
CA CYS A 264 -0.94 -13.97 14.68
C CYS A 264 -0.63 -13.80 16.16
N ARG A 265 0.56 -14.25 16.59
CA ARG A 265 1.09 -13.95 17.92
C ARG A 265 1.92 -12.67 17.84
N PHE A 266 1.51 -11.65 18.57
CA PHE A 266 2.25 -10.41 18.76
C PHE A 266 2.97 -10.44 20.09
N GLU A 267 4.24 -10.02 20.10
CA GLU A 267 5.01 -9.75 21.31
C GLU A 267 5.54 -8.31 21.26
N LEU A 268 5.31 -7.54 22.33
CA LEU A 268 5.78 -6.16 22.48
C LEU A 268 6.72 -6.10 23.68
N GLY A 269 8.00 -5.87 23.39
CA GLY A 269 9.01 -5.59 24.40
C GLY A 269 9.14 -4.09 24.63
N TYR A 270 9.13 -3.69 25.90
CA TYR A 270 9.26 -2.30 26.35
C TYR A 270 10.66 -2.00 26.88
N HIS A 271 11.03 -0.74 26.95
CA HIS A 271 12.31 -0.33 27.55
C HIS A 271 12.33 -0.51 29.08
N VAL A 272 11.21 -0.24 29.76
CA VAL A 272 11.07 -0.42 31.22
C VAL A 272 9.78 -1.15 31.59
N SER A 273 9.78 -1.82 32.76
CA SER A 273 8.64 -2.61 33.23
C SER A 273 7.36 -1.80 33.43
N ALA A 274 7.48 -0.57 33.93
CA ALA A 274 6.33 0.30 34.14
C ALA A 274 5.53 0.62 32.86
N GLN A 275 6.17 0.55 31.69
CA GLN A 275 5.50 0.73 30.41
C GLN A 275 4.58 -0.45 30.05
N ALA A 276 4.89 -1.65 30.55
CA ALA A 276 4.07 -2.85 30.36
C ALA A 276 2.85 -2.91 31.29
N ASP A 277 2.91 -2.21 32.44
CA ASP A 277 1.92 -2.39 33.51
C ASP A 277 0.49 -2.03 33.08
N MET A 278 0.30 -0.89 32.41
CA MET A 278 -1.03 -0.43 32.00
C MET A 278 -1.67 -1.39 30.99
N GLY A 279 -0.89 -1.88 30.02
CA GLY A 279 -1.39 -2.85 29.05
C GLY A 279 -1.78 -4.17 29.69
N ALA A 280 -0.94 -4.66 30.61
CA ALA A 280 -1.19 -5.91 31.34
C ALA A 280 -2.41 -5.84 32.27
N MET A 281 -2.68 -4.66 32.86
CA MET A 281 -3.78 -4.48 33.81
C MET A 281 -5.13 -4.20 33.14
N LEU A 282 -5.13 -3.46 32.02
CA LEU A 282 -6.35 -2.89 31.46
C LEU A 282 -6.92 -3.64 30.27
N LEU A 283 -6.10 -4.35 29.52
CA LEU A 283 -6.54 -4.99 28.29
C LEU A 283 -6.75 -6.50 28.51
N PRO A 284 -7.95 -7.04 28.26
CA PRO A 284 -8.20 -8.46 28.37
C PRO A 284 -7.41 -9.26 27.30
N GLY A 285 -7.04 -10.49 27.64
CA GLY A 285 -6.33 -11.37 26.71
C GLY A 285 -4.84 -11.04 26.50
N ILE A 286 -4.29 -10.11 27.29
CA ILE A 286 -2.88 -9.76 27.27
C ILE A 286 -2.12 -10.64 28.26
N GLU A 287 -1.15 -11.41 27.75
CA GLU A 287 -0.21 -12.22 28.53
C GLU A 287 1.00 -11.36 28.91
N ARG A 288 1.40 -11.38 30.18
CA ARG A 288 2.68 -10.83 30.59
C ARG A 288 3.75 -11.93 30.54
N VAL A 289 4.60 -11.89 29.51
CA VAL A 289 5.65 -12.89 29.26
C VAL A 289 6.81 -12.75 30.26
N ASP A 290 7.22 -11.50 30.50
CA ASP A 290 8.24 -11.12 31.50
C ASP A 290 7.98 -9.69 32.02
N ALA A 291 8.90 -9.15 32.81
CA ALA A 291 8.75 -7.83 33.41
C ALA A 291 8.51 -6.71 32.37
N ARG A 292 8.97 -6.85 31.14
CA ARG A 292 8.95 -5.83 30.08
C ARG A 292 8.32 -6.28 28.79
N THR A 293 7.80 -7.51 28.71
CA THR A 293 7.25 -8.07 27.46
C THR A 293 5.79 -8.49 27.67
N LEU A 294 4.93 -7.94 26.83
CA LEU A 294 3.54 -8.37 26.70
C LEU A 294 3.36 -9.16 25.40
N ALA A 295 2.43 -10.12 25.43
CA ALA A 295 2.07 -10.88 24.24
C ALA A 295 0.56 -11.09 24.17
N PHE A 296 0.06 -11.32 22.97
CA PHE A 296 -1.33 -11.70 22.70
C PHE A 296 -1.43 -12.40 21.34
N VAL A 297 -2.55 -13.08 21.14
CA VAL A 297 -2.88 -13.74 19.87
C VAL A 297 -4.10 -13.09 19.26
N ALA A 298 -4.09 -12.87 17.97
CA ALA A 298 -5.20 -12.34 17.20
C ALA A 298 -5.47 -13.20 15.96
N ASP A 299 -6.72 -13.54 15.72
CA ASP A 299 -7.15 -14.28 14.53
C ASP A 299 -7.18 -13.36 13.31
N ASP A 300 -7.55 -12.09 13.51
CA ASP A 300 -7.53 -11.02 12.51
C ASP A 300 -6.30 -10.12 12.70
N TYR A 301 -5.52 -9.92 11.64
CA TYR A 301 -4.30 -9.11 11.71
C TYR A 301 -4.58 -7.64 12.05
N ILE A 302 -5.65 -7.07 11.49
CA ILE A 302 -5.99 -5.64 11.72
C ILE A 302 -6.39 -5.41 13.17
N ASP A 303 -7.14 -6.32 13.78
CA ASP A 303 -7.50 -6.23 15.19
C ASP A 303 -6.27 -6.43 16.08
N GLY A 304 -5.37 -7.33 15.71
CA GLY A 304 -4.07 -7.50 16.36
C GLY A 304 -3.21 -6.24 16.26
N PHE A 305 -3.13 -5.62 15.10
CA PHE A 305 -2.39 -4.36 14.92
C PHE A 305 -2.98 -3.22 15.75
N ARG A 306 -4.31 -3.10 15.82
CA ARG A 306 -4.99 -2.10 16.66
C ARG A 306 -4.71 -2.32 18.14
N THR A 307 -4.71 -3.56 18.61
CA THR A 307 -4.34 -3.94 19.97
C THR A 307 -2.88 -3.58 20.26
N LEU A 308 -1.96 -3.88 19.36
CA LEU A 308 -0.56 -3.48 19.46
C LEU A 308 -0.43 -1.95 19.59
N ARG A 309 -1.13 -1.18 18.75
CA ARG A 309 -1.14 0.29 18.83
C ARG A 309 -1.69 0.82 20.14
N ALA A 310 -2.75 0.19 20.68
CA ALA A 310 -3.30 0.54 21.99
C ALA A 310 -2.28 0.28 23.12
N LEU A 311 -1.61 -0.86 23.11
CA LEU A 311 -0.56 -1.19 24.08
C LEU A 311 0.58 -0.17 24.09
N ILE A 312 1.03 0.27 22.90
CA ILE A 312 2.07 1.30 22.77
C ILE A 312 1.56 2.65 23.30
N SER A 313 0.31 3.01 22.99
CA SER A 313 -0.29 4.29 23.39
C SER A 313 -0.60 4.36 24.88
N LEU A 314 -0.89 3.25 25.54
CA LEU A 314 -1.11 3.18 26.98
C LEU A 314 0.18 3.24 27.79
N ALA A 315 1.33 2.97 27.17
CA ALA A 315 2.62 3.03 27.85
C ALA A 315 2.96 4.47 28.23
N PRO A 316 3.30 4.77 29.51
CA PRO A 316 3.71 6.10 29.89
C PRO A 316 4.98 6.52 29.13
N ALA A 317 4.98 7.75 28.61
CA ALA A 317 6.20 8.35 28.06
C ALA A 317 7.25 8.52 29.16
N ARG A 318 8.54 8.40 28.81
CA ARG A 318 9.64 8.69 29.72
C ARG A 318 9.90 10.17 29.81
#